data_11628b28f132aec28f558394335d289e
#
_entry.id   11628b28f132aec28f558394335d289e
#
_cell.length_a   1.000
_cell.length_b   1.000
_cell.length_c   1.000
_cell.angle_alpha   90.00
_cell.angle_beta   90.00
_cell.angle_gamma   90.00
#
_symmetry.space_group_name_H-M   'P 1'
#
loop_
_entity.id
_entity.type
_entity.pdbx_description
1 polymer ?
#
loop_
_entity_poly.entity_id
_entity_poly.type
_entity_poly.pdbx_seq_one_letter_code
_entity_poly.pdbx_strand_id
1 'polypeptide(L)'
;METTLSLVIDCDGAARHVPGPLAARLRAFAAQQDDVFCSLPHEVRKSGGFLFSVTRATAKPLPKHTTPWDEGFGLTTARVGMMCVSRYENTGKVGYRELIHAAADAYMKSLPAEDEDAWPVTFGQAISLEVAAWRSTAQQDYLDRARALADFAVQKFFDQGPLPRASLKSHHYETITGCDSLALALLDVHAATHGLKQRIPSNTIDR
;
A
#
# COMPACT_ATOMS: atom_id res chain seq x y z
N MET A 1 7.07 4.63 11.20
CA MET A 1 6.85 5.45 9.96
C MET A 1 5.42 5.35 9.45
N GLU A 2 4.79 4.18 9.41
CA GLU A 2 3.37 4.02 9.05
C GLU A 2 2.47 4.94 9.88
N THR A 3 2.58 4.90 11.20
CA THR A 3 1.79 5.76 12.11
C THR A 3 1.91 7.25 11.77
N THR A 4 3.07 7.69 11.27
CA THR A 4 3.26 9.08 10.83
C THR A 4 2.44 9.38 9.59
N LEU A 5 2.45 8.49 8.58
CA LEU A 5 1.66 8.66 7.36
C LEU A 5 0.16 8.56 7.62
N SER A 6 -0.28 7.62 8.47
CA SER A 6 -1.69 7.54 8.91
C SER A 6 -2.14 8.85 9.53
N LEU A 7 -1.38 9.36 10.51
CA LEU A 7 -1.69 10.65 11.14
C LEU A 7 -1.73 11.81 10.14
N VAL A 8 -0.86 11.82 9.14
CA VAL A 8 -0.84 12.86 8.09
C VAL A 8 -2.11 12.79 7.23
N ILE A 9 -2.53 11.58 6.85
CA ILE A 9 -3.77 11.34 6.08
C ILE A 9 -4.99 11.82 6.90
N ASP A 10 -5.03 11.46 8.20
CA ASP A 10 -6.10 11.86 9.10
C ASP A 10 -6.15 13.38 9.30
N CYS A 11 -5.01 14.05 9.45
CA CYS A 11 -4.94 15.49 9.58
C CYS A 11 -5.47 16.20 8.32
N ASP A 12 -5.12 15.73 7.13
CA ASP A 12 -5.62 16.27 5.86
C ASP A 12 -7.13 16.01 5.71
N GLY A 13 -7.61 14.83 6.07
CA GLY A 13 -9.02 14.48 6.10
C GLY A 13 -9.81 15.40 7.04
N ALA A 14 -9.38 15.49 8.29
CA ALA A 14 -10.00 16.33 9.31
C ALA A 14 -10.02 17.82 8.92
N ALA A 15 -8.99 18.31 8.23
CA ALA A 15 -8.91 19.70 7.78
C ALA A 15 -10.02 20.11 6.79
N ARG A 16 -10.77 19.16 6.25
CA ARG A 16 -11.94 19.42 5.39
C ARG A 16 -13.22 19.69 6.18
N HIS A 17 -13.24 19.34 7.46
CA HIS A 17 -14.44 19.32 8.31
C HIS A 17 -14.35 20.24 9.53
N VAL A 18 -13.25 20.97 9.71
CA VAL A 18 -13.02 21.84 10.89
C VAL A 18 -12.89 23.30 10.48
N PRO A 19 -13.09 24.28 11.45
CA PRO A 19 -12.94 25.71 11.18
C PRO A 19 -11.58 26.10 10.60
N GLY A 20 -11.54 27.15 9.77
CA GLY A 20 -10.39 27.59 8.99
C GLY A 20 -9.05 27.68 9.74
N PRO A 21 -8.96 28.28 10.94
CA PRO A 21 -7.70 28.35 11.69
C PRO A 21 -7.16 26.98 12.10
N LEU A 22 -8.04 26.04 12.50
CA LEU A 22 -7.64 24.68 12.83
C LEU A 22 -7.28 23.89 11.57
N ALA A 23 -8.08 24.05 10.49
CA ALA A 23 -7.78 23.43 9.20
C ALA A 23 -6.39 23.84 8.67
N ALA A 24 -6.03 25.13 8.78
CA ALA A 24 -4.72 25.62 8.39
C ALA A 24 -3.58 24.97 9.19
N ARG A 25 -3.76 24.82 10.50
CA ARG A 25 -2.76 24.15 11.37
C ARG A 25 -2.59 22.68 11.02
N LEU A 26 -3.68 21.95 10.78
CA LEU A 26 -3.64 20.53 10.40
C LEU A 26 -2.94 20.33 9.06
N ARG A 27 -3.24 21.17 8.04
CA ARG A 27 -2.55 21.12 6.74
C ARG A 27 -1.06 21.46 6.86
N ALA A 28 -0.71 22.48 7.67
CA ALA A 28 0.69 22.85 7.88
C ALA A 28 1.47 21.71 8.54
N PHE A 29 0.87 21.07 9.55
CA PHE A 29 1.46 19.89 10.17
C PHE A 29 1.64 18.74 9.17
N ALA A 30 0.59 18.42 8.40
CA ALA A 30 0.66 17.37 7.39
C ALA A 30 1.77 17.64 6.36
N ALA A 31 1.85 18.87 5.83
CA ALA A 31 2.89 19.26 4.88
C ALA A 31 4.31 19.13 5.44
N GLN A 32 4.51 19.52 6.71
CA GLN A 32 5.80 19.35 7.38
C GLN A 32 6.19 17.88 7.53
N GLN A 33 5.24 17.02 7.92
CA GLN A 33 5.50 15.58 8.05
C GLN A 33 5.73 14.90 6.72
N ASP A 34 5.07 15.34 5.63
CA ASP A 34 5.34 14.88 4.27
C ASP A 34 6.80 15.16 3.88
N ASP A 35 7.31 16.36 4.16
CA ASP A 35 8.69 16.74 3.86
C ASP A 35 9.67 15.88 4.65
N VAL A 36 9.41 15.68 5.94
CA VAL A 36 10.24 14.80 6.79
C VAL A 36 10.22 13.37 6.25
N PHE A 37 9.04 12.80 5.98
CA PHE A 37 8.93 11.43 5.50
C PHE A 37 9.68 11.22 4.19
N CYS A 38 9.47 12.09 3.20
CA CYS A 38 10.12 11.98 1.90
C CYS A 38 11.64 12.20 1.96
N SER A 39 12.15 12.93 2.97
CA SER A 39 13.59 13.18 3.15
C SER A 39 14.33 12.02 3.82
N LEU A 40 13.64 11.08 4.44
CA LEU A 40 14.28 9.95 5.11
C LEU A 40 14.91 8.98 4.11
N PRO A 41 16.08 8.39 4.45
CA PRO A 41 16.76 7.44 3.60
C PRO A 41 16.11 6.05 3.71
N HIS A 42 14.93 5.88 3.13
CA HIS A 42 14.19 4.61 3.17
C HIS A 42 14.93 3.47 2.48
N GLU A 43 15.72 3.77 1.43
CA GLU A 43 16.47 2.78 0.63
C GLU A 43 15.61 1.59 0.16
N VAL A 44 14.32 1.81 -0.17
CA VAL A 44 13.31 0.77 -0.42
C VAL A 44 13.77 -0.24 -1.47
N ARG A 45 14.39 0.21 -2.57
CA ARG A 45 14.91 -0.70 -3.61
C ARG A 45 16.01 -1.64 -3.12
N LYS A 46 16.78 -1.21 -2.12
CA LYS A 46 17.89 -2.00 -1.57
C LYS A 46 17.43 -2.95 -0.48
N SER A 47 16.55 -2.48 0.40
CA SER A 47 16.07 -3.24 1.56
C SER A 47 14.83 -4.07 1.29
N GLY A 48 14.12 -3.82 0.18
CA GLY A 48 12.80 -4.39 -0.10
C GLY A 48 11.65 -3.73 0.67
N GLY A 49 11.93 -2.68 1.47
CA GLY A 49 10.91 -2.06 2.28
C GLY A 49 11.27 -0.71 2.86
N PHE A 50 10.30 -0.07 3.49
CA PHE A 50 10.44 1.22 4.14
C PHE A 50 11.13 1.10 5.49
N LEU A 51 11.83 2.15 5.92
CA LEU A 51 12.27 2.28 7.29
C LEU A 51 11.11 2.10 8.26
N PHE A 52 11.28 1.21 9.24
CA PHE A 52 10.27 0.96 10.24
C PHE A 52 10.20 2.11 11.25
N SER A 53 11.35 2.61 11.69
CA SER A 53 11.44 3.69 12.66
C SER A 53 12.77 4.43 12.60
N VAL A 54 12.77 5.63 13.19
CA VAL A 54 13.97 6.45 13.41
C VAL A 54 14.06 6.85 14.89
N THR A 55 15.25 7.18 15.36
CA THR A 55 15.41 7.72 16.70
C THR A 55 14.81 9.13 16.77
N ARG A 56 14.03 9.43 17.81
CA ARG A 56 13.34 10.71 17.93
C ARG A 56 14.32 11.92 18.00
N ALA A 57 15.43 11.76 18.70
CA ALA A 57 16.35 12.87 18.97
C ALA A 57 17.21 13.27 17.75
N THR A 58 17.56 12.31 16.90
CA THR A 58 18.54 12.52 15.82
C THR A 58 18.03 12.14 14.43
N ALA A 59 16.78 11.68 14.32
CA ALA A 59 16.21 11.10 13.11
C ALA A 59 17.06 9.97 12.50
N LYS A 60 17.98 9.36 13.28
CA LYS A 60 18.84 8.28 12.80
C LYS A 60 18.01 7.03 12.53
N PRO A 61 18.12 6.43 11.32
CA PRO A 61 17.45 5.19 10.99
C PRO A 61 17.76 4.04 11.94
N LEU A 62 16.77 3.26 12.30
CA LEU A 62 16.94 1.96 12.95
C LEU A 62 16.96 0.85 11.90
N PRO A 63 17.63 -0.29 12.16
CA PRO A 63 17.93 -1.26 11.11
C PRO A 63 16.73 -2.04 10.57
N LYS A 64 15.56 -1.94 11.22
CA LYS A 64 14.36 -2.67 10.79
C LYS A 64 13.65 -1.95 9.63
N HIS A 65 13.31 -2.72 8.60
CA HIS A 65 12.48 -2.27 7.45
C HIS A 65 11.19 -3.09 7.39
N THR A 66 10.21 -2.61 6.65
CA THR A 66 9.06 -3.41 6.24
C THR A 66 9.50 -4.49 5.27
N THR A 67 8.71 -5.55 5.14
CA THR A 67 8.94 -6.63 4.18
C THR A 67 7.85 -6.62 3.10
N PRO A 68 8.08 -7.14 1.90
CA PRO A 68 7.02 -7.28 0.90
C PRO A 68 5.84 -8.09 1.41
N TRP A 69 6.11 -9.18 2.10
CA TRP A 69 5.11 -10.08 2.66
C TRP A 69 5.28 -10.19 4.18
N ASP A 70 4.20 -10.39 4.88
CA ASP A 70 4.16 -10.59 6.32
C ASP A 70 2.85 -11.30 6.68
N GLU A 71 2.81 -11.96 7.83
CA GLU A 71 1.62 -12.65 8.32
C GLU A 71 0.57 -11.67 8.84
N GLY A 72 -0.68 -11.99 8.61
CA GLY A 72 -1.80 -11.23 9.15
C GLY A 72 -1.83 -9.77 8.70
N PHE A 73 -2.05 -8.88 9.67
CA PHE A 73 -2.00 -7.42 9.47
C PHE A 73 -0.58 -6.85 9.59
N GLY A 74 0.43 -7.64 9.28
CA GLY A 74 1.82 -7.19 9.31
C GLY A 74 2.06 -5.91 8.53
N LEU A 75 3.12 -5.20 8.89
CA LEU A 75 3.50 -3.95 8.24
C LEU A 75 4.27 -4.25 6.95
N THR A 76 3.52 -4.50 5.88
CA THR A 76 4.09 -4.79 4.56
C THR A 76 4.55 -3.53 3.83
N THR A 77 5.45 -3.73 2.89
CA THR A 77 5.90 -2.65 1.99
C THR A 77 4.75 -2.09 1.17
N ALA A 78 3.79 -2.93 0.71
CA ALA A 78 2.62 -2.46 -0.02
C ALA A 78 1.70 -1.61 0.85
N ARG A 79 1.54 -1.93 2.13
CA ARG A 79 0.73 -1.13 3.06
C ARG A 79 1.24 0.32 3.14
N VAL A 80 2.54 0.51 3.36
CA VAL A 80 3.14 1.84 3.37
C VAL A 80 3.13 2.47 1.97
N GLY A 81 3.37 1.69 0.92
CA GLY A 81 3.29 2.12 -0.47
C GLY A 81 1.92 2.69 -0.84
N MET A 82 0.82 2.05 -0.40
CA MET A 82 -0.53 2.55 -0.64
C MET A 82 -0.83 3.86 0.12
N MET A 83 -0.25 4.06 1.30
CA MET A 83 -0.30 5.35 1.98
C MET A 83 0.46 6.43 1.18
N CYS A 84 1.60 6.08 0.58
CA CYS A 84 2.31 6.98 -0.34
C CYS A 84 1.46 7.31 -1.58
N VAL A 85 0.69 6.36 -2.12
CA VAL A 85 -0.27 6.61 -3.21
C VAL A 85 -1.29 7.67 -2.80
N SER A 86 -1.93 7.49 -1.64
CA SER A 86 -2.89 8.46 -1.10
C SER A 86 -2.26 9.85 -0.93
N ARG A 87 -1.04 9.92 -0.39
CA ARG A 87 -0.34 11.21 -0.24
C ARG A 87 0.04 11.83 -1.58
N TYR A 88 0.49 11.04 -2.54
CA TYR A 88 0.80 11.53 -3.89
C TYR A 88 -0.43 12.09 -4.59
N GLU A 89 -1.57 11.40 -4.54
CA GLU A 89 -2.83 11.85 -5.11
C GLU A 89 -3.31 13.18 -4.50
N ASN A 90 -3.09 13.39 -3.20
CA ASN A 90 -3.49 14.60 -2.50
C ASN A 90 -2.51 15.78 -2.64
N THR A 91 -1.21 15.50 -2.82
CA THR A 91 -0.17 16.55 -2.75
C THR A 91 0.61 16.75 -4.05
N GLY A 92 0.66 15.77 -4.93
CA GLY A 92 1.51 15.77 -6.12
C GLY A 92 3.01 15.69 -5.83
N LYS A 93 3.44 15.45 -4.58
CA LYS A 93 4.87 15.44 -4.21
C LYS A 93 5.63 14.31 -4.91
N VAL A 94 6.66 14.67 -5.69
CA VAL A 94 7.49 13.73 -6.46
C VAL A 94 8.15 12.67 -5.58
N GLY A 95 8.57 13.03 -4.36
CA GLY A 95 9.14 12.05 -3.41
C GLY A 95 8.23 10.86 -3.12
N TYR A 96 6.92 11.08 -3.01
CA TYR A 96 5.97 9.98 -2.87
C TYR A 96 5.89 9.10 -4.11
N ARG A 97 5.90 9.71 -5.32
CA ARG A 97 5.90 8.93 -6.56
C ARG A 97 7.13 8.03 -6.67
N GLU A 98 8.29 8.52 -6.31
CA GLU A 98 9.53 7.72 -6.28
C GLU A 98 9.47 6.57 -5.29
N LEU A 99 8.87 6.80 -4.12
CA LEU A 99 8.67 5.78 -3.10
C LEU A 99 7.63 4.72 -3.53
N ILE A 100 6.56 5.11 -4.24
CA ILE A 100 5.59 4.19 -4.84
C ILE A 100 6.28 3.24 -5.81
N HIS A 101 7.09 3.78 -6.74
CA HIS A 101 7.81 2.93 -7.71
C HIS A 101 8.82 2.02 -7.01
N ALA A 102 9.57 2.55 -6.04
CA ALA A 102 10.52 1.73 -5.29
C ALA A 102 9.84 0.60 -4.50
N ALA A 103 8.65 0.85 -3.98
CA ALA A 103 7.85 -0.16 -3.27
C ALA A 103 7.27 -1.21 -4.24
N ALA A 104 6.77 -0.81 -5.41
CA ALA A 104 6.31 -1.73 -6.44
C ALA A 104 7.46 -2.63 -6.95
N ASP A 105 8.65 -2.06 -7.19
CA ASP A 105 9.84 -2.82 -7.58
C ASP A 105 10.14 -4.00 -6.64
N ALA A 106 9.81 -3.88 -5.34
CA ALA A 106 10.01 -4.95 -4.36
C ALA A 106 9.07 -6.16 -4.60
N TYR A 107 7.96 -5.97 -5.30
CA TYR A 107 7.01 -7.04 -5.62
C TYR A 107 7.21 -7.67 -7.01
N MET A 108 8.03 -7.09 -7.89
CA MET A 108 8.19 -7.56 -9.27
C MET A 108 8.54 -9.05 -9.39
N LYS A 109 9.26 -9.61 -8.41
CA LYS A 109 9.66 -11.04 -8.40
C LYS A 109 9.37 -11.72 -7.05
N SER A 110 8.74 -11.01 -6.12
CA SER A 110 8.50 -11.52 -4.76
C SER A 110 7.13 -12.19 -4.67
N LEU A 111 7.09 -13.37 -4.10
CA LEU A 111 5.89 -14.06 -3.63
C LEU A 111 6.09 -14.39 -2.15
N PRO A 112 5.01 -14.63 -1.37
CA PRO A 112 5.15 -15.13 -0.01
C PRO A 112 5.98 -16.42 0.02
N ALA A 113 6.80 -16.59 1.04
CA ALA A 113 7.48 -17.86 1.28
C ALA A 113 6.45 -18.97 1.60
N GLU A 114 6.82 -20.24 1.39
CA GLU A 114 5.90 -21.38 1.63
C GLU A 114 5.39 -21.46 3.07
N ASP A 115 6.20 -21.00 4.02
CA ASP A 115 5.88 -20.95 5.45
C ASP A 115 5.19 -19.65 5.88
N GLU A 116 5.07 -18.65 5.01
CA GLU A 116 4.37 -17.39 5.27
C GLU A 116 2.86 -17.56 5.11
N ASP A 117 2.08 -17.14 6.13
CA ASP A 117 0.62 -17.17 6.10
C ASP A 117 0.02 -15.83 5.70
N ALA A 118 0.24 -15.45 4.43
CA ALA A 118 -0.25 -14.18 3.91
C ALA A 118 -1.79 -14.16 3.79
N TRP A 119 -2.37 -13.00 4.06
CA TRP A 119 -3.81 -12.74 4.07
C TRP A 119 -4.29 -12.06 2.77
N PRO A 120 -5.60 -12.11 2.46
CA PRO A 120 -6.18 -11.40 1.32
C PRO A 120 -5.81 -9.91 1.27
N VAL A 121 -5.79 -9.21 2.42
CA VAL A 121 -5.41 -7.79 2.49
C VAL A 121 -4.01 -7.52 1.95
N THR A 122 -3.06 -8.39 2.24
CA THR A 122 -1.66 -8.25 1.80
C THR A 122 -1.55 -8.30 0.27
N PHE A 123 -2.26 -9.25 -0.34
CA PHE A 123 -2.36 -9.34 -1.80
C PHE A 123 -3.11 -8.16 -2.40
N GLY A 124 -4.24 -7.76 -1.79
CA GLY A 124 -5.01 -6.62 -2.24
C GLY A 124 -4.18 -5.34 -2.31
N GLN A 125 -3.38 -5.07 -1.29
CA GLN A 125 -2.49 -3.91 -1.25
C GLN A 125 -1.34 -4.01 -2.27
N ALA A 126 -0.71 -5.19 -2.42
CA ALA A 126 0.36 -5.39 -3.39
C ALA A 126 -0.14 -5.20 -4.83
N ILE A 127 -1.28 -5.79 -5.18
CA ILE A 127 -1.92 -5.64 -6.50
C ILE A 127 -2.26 -4.16 -6.77
N SER A 128 -2.88 -3.48 -5.81
CA SER A 128 -3.24 -2.06 -5.95
C SER A 128 -2.02 -1.17 -6.11
N LEU A 129 -0.92 -1.47 -5.42
CA LEU A 129 0.35 -0.74 -5.53
C LEU A 129 0.94 -0.87 -6.94
N GLU A 130 0.94 -2.07 -7.51
CA GLU A 130 1.41 -2.31 -8.88
C GLU A 130 0.57 -1.56 -9.92
N VAL A 131 -0.76 -1.55 -9.75
CA VAL A 131 -1.65 -0.77 -10.62
C VAL A 131 -1.38 0.73 -10.49
N ALA A 132 -1.13 1.23 -9.27
CA ALA A 132 -0.78 2.63 -9.04
C ALA A 132 0.57 3.00 -9.68
N ALA A 133 1.57 2.13 -9.60
CA ALA A 133 2.86 2.30 -10.27
C ALA A 133 2.69 2.34 -11.79
N TRP A 134 1.91 1.42 -12.38
CA TRP A 134 1.57 1.45 -13.80
C TRP A 134 0.90 2.76 -14.20
N ARG A 135 -0.10 3.21 -13.47
CA ARG A 135 -0.81 4.48 -13.78
C ARG A 135 0.11 5.70 -13.77
N SER A 136 1.13 5.69 -12.93
CA SER A 136 2.07 6.81 -12.79
C SER A 136 3.22 6.79 -13.79
N THR A 137 3.52 5.63 -14.40
CA THR A 137 4.66 5.44 -15.32
C THR A 137 4.26 5.04 -16.73
N ALA A 138 3.08 4.45 -16.91
CA ALA A 138 2.65 3.72 -18.12
C ALA A 138 3.57 2.52 -18.47
N GLN A 139 4.41 2.04 -17.54
CA GLN A 139 5.27 0.87 -17.76
C GLN A 139 4.42 -0.40 -17.62
N GLN A 140 4.34 -1.17 -18.70
CA GLN A 140 3.47 -2.34 -18.81
C GLN A 140 3.84 -3.45 -17.81
N ASP A 141 5.11 -3.56 -17.45
CA ASP A 141 5.61 -4.58 -16.50
C ASP A 141 4.89 -4.54 -15.15
N TYR A 142 4.54 -3.36 -14.64
CA TYR A 142 3.77 -3.24 -13.40
C TYR A 142 2.34 -3.78 -13.56
N LEU A 143 1.67 -3.50 -14.69
CA LEU A 143 0.32 -4.05 -14.92
C LEU A 143 0.36 -5.57 -15.12
N ASP A 144 1.36 -6.08 -15.82
CA ASP A 144 1.55 -7.52 -16.01
C ASP A 144 1.84 -8.20 -14.66
N ARG A 145 2.61 -7.54 -13.79
CA ARG A 145 2.83 -8.03 -12.42
C ARG A 145 1.56 -8.00 -11.59
N ALA A 146 0.77 -6.93 -11.64
CA ALA A 146 -0.52 -6.85 -10.97
C ALA A 146 -1.45 -8.01 -11.37
N ARG A 147 -1.50 -8.33 -12.67
CA ARG A 147 -2.27 -9.48 -13.20
C ARG A 147 -1.76 -10.81 -12.64
N ALA A 148 -0.45 -11.04 -12.67
CA ALA A 148 0.15 -12.27 -12.15
C ALA A 148 -0.14 -12.48 -10.66
N LEU A 149 -0.09 -11.40 -9.85
CA LEU A 149 -0.47 -11.44 -8.45
C LEU A 149 -1.98 -11.67 -8.26
N ALA A 150 -2.82 -11.07 -9.11
CA ALA A 150 -4.27 -11.28 -9.10
C ALA A 150 -4.63 -12.74 -9.44
N ASP A 151 -4.04 -13.30 -10.48
CA ASP A 151 -4.24 -14.71 -10.88
C ASP A 151 -3.81 -15.66 -9.76
N PHE A 152 -2.66 -15.40 -9.15
CA PHE A 152 -2.19 -16.18 -7.99
C PHE A 152 -3.17 -16.08 -6.82
N ALA A 153 -3.63 -14.87 -6.48
CA ALA A 153 -4.57 -14.66 -5.38
C ALA A 153 -5.92 -15.35 -5.64
N VAL A 154 -6.46 -15.24 -6.86
CA VAL A 154 -7.70 -15.93 -7.24
C VAL A 154 -7.53 -17.45 -7.09
N GLN A 155 -6.44 -18.01 -7.62
CA GLN A 155 -6.17 -19.43 -7.52
C GLN A 155 -6.02 -19.92 -6.07
N LYS A 156 -5.44 -19.10 -5.19
CA LYS A 156 -5.14 -19.49 -3.81
C LYS A 156 -6.28 -19.25 -2.84
N PHE A 157 -7.00 -18.15 -3.00
CA PHE A 157 -8.04 -17.75 -2.04
C PHE A 157 -9.45 -18.20 -2.43
N PHE A 158 -9.74 -18.46 -3.71
CA PHE A 158 -11.08 -18.83 -4.16
C PHE A 158 -11.16 -20.28 -4.69
N ASP A 159 -10.27 -21.13 -4.26
CA ASP A 159 -10.19 -22.54 -4.69
C ASP A 159 -11.39 -23.40 -4.25
N GLN A 160 -12.14 -23.00 -3.22
CA GLN A 160 -13.25 -23.79 -2.65
C GLN A 160 -14.62 -23.12 -2.79
N GLY A 161 -14.71 -21.94 -3.37
CA GLY A 161 -16.01 -21.25 -3.53
C GLY A 161 -15.90 -19.74 -3.77
N PRO A 162 -17.05 -19.05 -3.69
CA PRO A 162 -17.11 -17.62 -4.02
C PRO A 162 -16.56 -16.70 -2.92
N LEU A 163 -16.34 -17.20 -1.71
CA LEU A 163 -15.76 -16.45 -0.62
C LEU A 163 -14.28 -16.80 -0.48
N PRO A 164 -13.40 -15.81 -0.28
CA PRO A 164 -11.98 -16.09 -0.14
C PRO A 164 -11.68 -16.78 1.19
N ARG A 165 -10.65 -17.63 1.20
CA ARG A 165 -10.08 -18.15 2.44
C ARG A 165 -9.55 -17.01 3.31
N ALA A 166 -9.47 -17.25 4.62
CA ALA A 166 -8.91 -16.31 5.58
C ALA A 166 -7.41 -16.04 5.34
N SER A 167 -6.66 -17.05 4.91
CA SER A 167 -5.23 -16.95 4.65
C SER A 167 -4.75 -18.03 3.68
N LEU A 168 -3.49 -18.01 3.29
CA LEU A 168 -2.89 -19.07 2.47
C LEU A 168 -2.95 -20.45 3.16
N LYS A 169 -2.96 -20.50 4.49
CA LYS A 169 -2.97 -21.74 5.29
C LYS A 169 -4.33 -22.08 5.89
N SER A 170 -5.25 -21.12 6.00
CA SER A 170 -6.57 -21.33 6.60
C SER A 170 -7.66 -21.42 5.55
N HIS A 171 -8.43 -22.52 5.60
CA HIS A 171 -9.45 -22.84 4.59
C HIS A 171 -10.85 -22.27 4.87
N HIS A 172 -11.06 -21.67 6.03
CA HIS A 172 -12.34 -21.01 6.35
C HIS A 172 -12.35 -19.56 5.88
N TYR A 173 -13.55 -18.97 5.76
CA TYR A 173 -13.72 -17.56 5.46
C TYR A 173 -13.69 -16.72 6.73
N GLU A 174 -12.99 -15.58 6.67
CA GLU A 174 -13.04 -14.53 7.69
C GLU A 174 -13.04 -13.14 7.06
N THR A 175 -13.97 -12.29 7.49
CA THR A 175 -14.04 -10.91 6.99
C THR A 175 -12.87 -10.03 7.44
N ILE A 176 -12.35 -10.29 8.64
CA ILE A 176 -11.27 -9.49 9.23
C ILE A 176 -9.95 -9.57 8.47
N THR A 177 -9.75 -10.59 7.63
CA THR A 177 -8.51 -10.76 6.86
C THR A 177 -8.42 -9.90 5.60
N GLY A 178 -9.41 -9.01 5.39
CA GLY A 178 -9.39 -8.01 4.33
C GLY A 178 -9.74 -8.54 2.94
N CYS A 179 -10.75 -9.40 2.88
CA CYS A 179 -11.30 -9.90 1.61
C CYS A 179 -11.83 -8.77 0.72
N ASP A 180 -12.32 -7.68 1.31
CA ASP A 180 -12.75 -6.47 0.60
C ASP A 180 -11.58 -5.77 -0.10
N SER A 181 -10.42 -5.69 0.56
CA SER A 181 -9.20 -5.17 -0.03
C SER A 181 -8.77 -5.96 -1.26
N LEU A 182 -8.81 -7.29 -1.18
CA LEU A 182 -8.52 -8.15 -2.34
C LEU A 182 -9.55 -7.95 -3.45
N ALA A 183 -10.86 -7.94 -3.13
CA ALA A 183 -11.91 -7.76 -4.12
C ALA A 183 -11.78 -6.43 -4.87
N LEU A 184 -11.49 -5.33 -4.17
CA LEU A 184 -11.28 -4.02 -4.79
C LEU A 184 -10.03 -4.01 -5.67
N ALA A 185 -8.96 -4.66 -5.27
CA ALA A 185 -7.75 -4.77 -6.07
C ALA A 185 -7.98 -5.58 -7.37
N LEU A 186 -8.74 -6.68 -7.28
CA LEU A 186 -9.11 -7.49 -8.45
C LEU A 186 -9.96 -6.67 -9.43
N LEU A 187 -10.93 -5.88 -8.93
CA LEU A 187 -11.71 -4.97 -9.76
C LEU A 187 -10.84 -3.89 -10.40
N ASP A 188 -9.83 -3.38 -9.68
CA ASP A 188 -8.93 -2.34 -10.19
C ASP A 188 -8.03 -2.86 -11.31
N VAL A 189 -7.47 -4.06 -11.16
CA VAL A 189 -6.72 -4.75 -12.23
C VAL A 189 -7.61 -5.02 -13.43
N HIS A 190 -8.83 -5.49 -13.22
CA HIS A 190 -9.79 -5.72 -14.30
C HIS A 190 -10.07 -4.43 -15.07
N ALA A 191 -10.37 -3.34 -14.36
CA ALA A 191 -10.62 -2.04 -14.95
C ALA A 191 -9.40 -1.53 -15.74
N ALA A 192 -8.20 -1.63 -15.17
CA ALA A 192 -6.95 -1.24 -15.81
C ALA A 192 -6.69 -2.04 -17.09
N THR A 193 -6.88 -3.36 -17.02
CA THR A 193 -6.65 -4.28 -18.13
C THR A 193 -7.58 -4.03 -19.34
N HIS A 194 -8.83 -3.65 -19.06
CA HIS A 194 -9.84 -3.43 -20.11
C HIS A 194 -10.01 -1.96 -20.48
N GLY A 195 -9.15 -1.06 -19.98
CA GLY A 195 -9.23 0.37 -20.27
C GLY A 195 -10.52 1.02 -19.80
N LEU A 196 -11.14 0.49 -18.74
CA LEU A 196 -12.37 1.04 -18.19
C LEU A 196 -12.07 2.37 -17.49
N LYS A 197 -12.91 3.39 -17.76
CA LYS A 197 -12.76 4.72 -17.16
C LYS A 197 -13.24 4.78 -15.70
N GLN A 198 -13.87 3.72 -15.22
CA GLN A 198 -14.40 3.67 -13.87
C GLN A 198 -13.26 3.62 -12.86
N ARG A 199 -13.24 4.60 -11.95
CA ARG A 199 -12.24 4.63 -10.88
C ARG A 199 -12.71 3.73 -9.74
N ILE A 200 -11.92 2.73 -9.43
CA ILE A 200 -12.12 1.91 -8.24
C ILE A 200 -11.62 2.69 -7.01
N PRO A 201 -12.31 2.67 -5.88
CA PRO A 201 -11.83 3.30 -4.65
C PRO A 201 -10.44 2.84 -4.28
N SER A 202 -9.62 3.76 -3.79
CA SER A 202 -8.25 3.44 -3.35
C SER A 202 -8.27 2.39 -2.24
N ASN A 203 -7.40 1.41 -2.36
CA ASN A 203 -7.22 0.34 -1.37
C ASN A 203 -6.28 0.79 -0.24
N THR A 204 -6.58 1.94 0.34
CA THR A 204 -5.90 2.44 1.54
C THR A 204 -6.53 1.84 2.80
N ILE A 205 -5.77 1.79 3.88
CA ILE A 205 -6.13 1.10 5.13
C ILE A 205 -7.26 1.79 5.87
N ASP A 206 -7.35 3.10 5.74
CA ASP A 206 -8.27 3.93 6.51
C ASP A 206 -9.57 4.10 5.72
N ARG A 207 -10.48 3.18 5.96
CA ARG A 207 -11.86 3.25 5.52
C ARG A 207 -12.80 3.27 6.70
#